data_2077faa0bdf51b7c2ff91a4dccdd7087
#
_entry.id   2077faa0bdf51b7c2ff91a4dccdd7087
#
_cell.length_a   1.000
_cell.length_b   1.000
_cell.length_c   1.000
_cell.angle_alpha   90.00
_cell.angle_beta   90.00
_cell.angle_gamma   90.00
#
_symmetry.space_group_name_H-M   'P 1'
#
loop_
_entity.id
_entity.type
_entity.pdbx_description
1 polymer ?
#
loop_
_entity_poly.entity_id
_entity_poly.type
_entity_poly.pdbx_seq_one_letter_code
_entity_poly.pdbx_strand_id
1 'polypeptide(L)'
;GVRVITESVPGLRSASIGMWFGVGSRDEVPGQEGSTHFLEHLLFKGTATRDAHDIAEAFDMIGGESNAATSKEHTSYYARVLAPDGMQALDVLADMVTSSLLEPTDVETERGVIVSELADAADDPADVAQEAFARAAFGEDTPLGRPIGGTNETVTAVPRDAVWEHYKRTYASDTLVVAAAGAVDHDEVCERVLADLAAAGWDASPDAAPRERRFEIEPFAPLDVHDITVPRESEQSHLYLTCQGIAVRDERRWAMSVLTTILGGGMSSRLFQEVREKRGLAYTTYAFDTSYAGAGAFGLYAGCAPGDVDEV
;
A
#
# COMPACT_ATOMS: atom_id res chain seq x y z
N GLY A 1 -11.22 18.65 -4.51
CA GLY A 1 -12.36 17.81 -4.79
C GLY A 1 -11.97 16.40 -5.22
N VAL A 2 -12.93 15.52 -5.19
CA VAL A 2 -12.77 14.13 -5.65
C VAL A 2 -12.43 14.09 -7.14
N ARG A 3 -11.64 13.09 -7.53
CA ARG A 3 -11.37 12.77 -8.93
C ARG A 3 -12.00 11.40 -9.26
N VAL A 4 -12.69 11.32 -10.39
CA VAL A 4 -13.28 10.06 -10.90
C VAL A 4 -12.65 9.75 -12.24
N ILE A 5 -12.13 8.54 -12.38
CA ILE A 5 -11.49 8.04 -13.60
C ILE A 5 -12.15 6.72 -13.97
N THR A 6 -12.62 6.60 -15.19
CA THR A 6 -13.23 5.35 -15.66
C THR A 6 -12.64 4.91 -16.99
N GLU A 7 -12.54 3.60 -17.16
CA GLU A 7 -12.17 2.93 -18.41
C GLU A 7 -13.28 1.94 -18.78
N SER A 8 -14.16 2.33 -19.69
CA SER A 8 -15.21 1.43 -20.21
C SER A 8 -14.59 0.46 -21.22
N VAL A 9 -14.63 -0.83 -20.92
CA VAL A 9 -14.07 -1.89 -21.77
C VAL A 9 -15.20 -2.71 -22.41
N PRO A 10 -15.50 -2.50 -23.72
CA PRO A 10 -16.58 -3.20 -24.39
C PRO A 10 -16.42 -4.71 -24.34
N GLY A 11 -17.51 -5.41 -24.04
CA GLY A 11 -17.55 -6.88 -24.03
C GLY A 11 -17.16 -7.52 -22.70
N LEU A 12 -16.67 -6.78 -21.72
CA LEU A 12 -16.51 -7.29 -20.36
C LEU A 12 -17.87 -7.39 -19.65
N ARG A 13 -17.95 -8.32 -18.70
CA ARG A 13 -19.12 -8.55 -17.84
C ARG A 13 -18.83 -8.29 -16.38
N SER A 14 -17.63 -7.86 -16.06
CA SER A 14 -17.16 -7.51 -14.73
C SER A 14 -16.73 -6.05 -14.67
N ALA A 15 -16.71 -5.51 -13.46
CA ALA A 15 -16.18 -4.20 -13.13
C ALA A 15 -15.18 -4.34 -11.97
N SER A 16 -14.08 -3.61 -12.04
CA SER A 16 -13.17 -3.37 -10.94
C SER A 16 -13.31 -1.91 -10.53
N ILE A 17 -13.61 -1.68 -9.26
CA ILE A 17 -13.87 -0.35 -8.70
C ILE A 17 -12.99 -0.18 -7.48
N GLY A 18 -12.33 0.96 -7.35
CA GLY A 18 -11.47 1.27 -6.21
C GLY A 18 -11.55 2.73 -5.78
N MET A 19 -11.40 2.92 -4.49
CA MET A 19 -11.25 4.21 -3.83
C MET A 19 -9.82 4.34 -3.33
N TRP A 20 -9.09 5.29 -3.90
CA TRP A 20 -7.66 5.50 -3.66
C TRP A 20 -7.45 6.82 -2.92
N PHE A 21 -6.86 6.76 -1.75
CA PHE A 21 -6.47 7.93 -0.99
C PHE A 21 -5.00 8.21 -1.21
N GLY A 22 -4.64 9.47 -1.52
CA GLY A 22 -3.25 9.91 -1.64
C GLY A 22 -2.59 10.09 -0.26
N VAL A 23 -2.78 9.10 0.60
CA VAL A 23 -2.34 9.04 2.00
C VAL A 23 -1.84 7.63 2.30
N GLY A 24 -0.66 7.52 2.91
CA GLY A 24 -0.07 6.27 3.34
C GLY A 24 0.67 6.40 4.66
N SER A 25 1.44 5.41 5.05
CA SER A 25 2.18 5.43 6.32
C SER A 25 3.19 6.59 6.42
N ARG A 26 3.60 7.15 5.28
CA ARG A 26 4.45 8.35 5.22
C ARG A 26 3.78 9.59 5.83
N ASP A 27 2.45 9.66 5.84
CA ASP A 27 1.67 10.81 6.30
C ASP A 27 1.37 10.78 7.80
N GLU A 28 1.81 9.76 8.48
CA GLU A 28 1.68 9.62 9.92
C GLU A 28 2.61 10.59 10.65
N VAL A 29 2.06 11.32 11.61
CA VAL A 29 2.86 12.19 12.47
C VAL A 29 3.42 11.41 13.66
N PRO A 30 4.46 11.90 14.34
CA PRO A 30 5.02 11.23 15.53
C PRO A 30 3.94 10.88 16.55
N GLY A 31 3.93 9.63 16.99
CA GLY A 31 2.93 9.05 17.91
C GLY A 31 1.69 8.48 17.20
N GLN A 32 1.64 8.47 15.89
CA GLN A 32 0.58 7.85 15.07
C GLN A 32 1.11 6.73 14.16
N GLU A 33 2.33 6.26 14.39
CA GLU A 33 2.95 5.24 13.54
C GLU A 33 2.14 3.93 13.57
N GLY A 34 1.80 3.44 12.38
CA GLY A 34 0.92 2.29 12.17
C GLY A 34 -0.57 2.63 12.04
N SER A 35 -0.98 3.91 12.26
CA SER A 35 -2.39 4.32 12.19
C SER A 35 -3.02 4.13 10.81
N THR A 36 -2.25 4.25 9.73
CA THR A 36 -2.79 4.07 8.37
C THR A 36 -3.16 2.62 8.10
N HIS A 37 -2.31 1.69 8.51
CA HIS A 37 -2.60 0.26 8.43
C HIS A 37 -3.72 -0.13 9.40
N PHE A 38 -3.74 0.44 10.59
CA PHE A 38 -4.83 0.24 11.54
C PHE A 38 -6.18 0.67 10.94
N LEU A 39 -6.23 1.82 10.23
CA LEU A 39 -7.44 2.26 9.54
C LEU A 39 -7.86 1.29 8.44
N GLU A 40 -6.94 0.69 7.72
CA GLU A 40 -7.27 -0.33 6.72
C GLU A 40 -8.16 -1.41 7.33
N HIS A 41 -7.79 -1.96 8.50
CA HIS A 41 -8.57 -2.96 9.22
C HIS A 41 -9.90 -2.39 9.75
N LEU A 42 -9.86 -1.23 10.38
CA LEU A 42 -11.01 -0.66 11.07
C LEU A 42 -12.15 -0.24 10.15
N LEU A 43 -11.86 0.14 8.89
CA LEU A 43 -12.90 0.53 7.96
C LEU A 43 -13.81 -0.65 7.54
N PHE A 44 -13.39 -1.89 7.77
CA PHE A 44 -14.22 -3.10 7.59
C PHE A 44 -15.06 -3.46 8.83
N LYS A 45 -14.95 -2.72 9.96
CA LYS A 45 -15.59 -3.13 11.23
C LYS A 45 -16.96 -2.52 11.46
N GLY A 46 -17.28 -1.44 10.77
CA GLY A 46 -18.65 -0.93 10.81
C GLY A 46 -18.78 0.55 10.58
N THR A 47 -19.95 0.89 10.10
CA THR A 47 -20.47 2.24 9.83
C THR A 47 -21.75 2.48 10.64
N ALA A 48 -22.37 3.63 10.46
CA ALA A 48 -23.67 3.90 11.07
C ALA A 48 -24.81 3.04 10.50
N THR A 49 -24.60 2.42 9.31
CA THR A 49 -25.64 1.68 8.56
C THR A 49 -25.34 0.20 8.40
N ARG A 50 -24.11 -0.22 8.59
CA ARG A 50 -23.64 -1.60 8.40
C ARG A 50 -22.68 -1.99 9.51
N ASP A 51 -22.85 -3.16 10.10
CA ASP A 51 -21.82 -3.75 10.94
C ASP A 51 -20.80 -4.54 10.09
N ALA A 52 -19.78 -5.14 10.73
CA ALA A 52 -18.75 -5.91 10.05
C ALA A 52 -19.32 -7.11 9.27
N HIS A 53 -20.36 -7.76 9.81
CA HIS A 53 -21.03 -8.87 9.15
C HIS A 53 -21.80 -8.38 7.92
N ASP A 54 -22.53 -7.27 8.04
CA ASP A 54 -23.30 -6.68 6.93
C ASP A 54 -22.37 -6.28 5.76
N ILE A 55 -21.18 -5.74 6.07
CA ILE A 55 -20.17 -5.41 5.05
C ILE A 55 -19.68 -6.67 4.33
N ALA A 56 -19.32 -7.70 5.08
CA ALA A 56 -18.87 -8.96 4.51
C ALA A 56 -19.98 -9.64 3.69
N GLU A 57 -21.19 -9.73 4.23
CA GLU A 57 -22.36 -10.33 3.56
C GLU A 57 -22.70 -9.59 2.26
N ALA A 58 -22.56 -8.25 2.21
CA ALA A 58 -22.84 -7.48 1.01
C ALA A 58 -21.93 -7.89 -0.16
N PHE A 59 -20.65 -8.17 0.08
CA PHE A 59 -19.72 -8.65 -0.95
C PHE A 59 -19.91 -10.14 -1.26
N ASP A 60 -20.17 -10.98 -0.25
CA ASP A 60 -20.44 -12.40 -0.44
C ASP A 60 -21.72 -12.65 -1.27
N MET A 61 -22.79 -11.87 -1.03
CA MET A 61 -24.05 -11.99 -1.75
C MET A 61 -23.94 -11.66 -3.24
N ILE A 62 -23.06 -10.74 -3.62
CA ILE A 62 -22.81 -10.40 -5.03
C ILE A 62 -21.70 -11.26 -5.65
N GLY A 63 -21.09 -12.16 -4.87
CA GLY A 63 -19.99 -13.01 -5.33
C GLY A 63 -18.76 -12.20 -5.78
N GLY A 64 -18.53 -11.05 -5.16
CA GLY A 64 -17.42 -10.15 -5.44
C GLY A 64 -16.22 -10.43 -4.57
N GLU A 65 -15.07 -9.99 -5.03
CA GLU A 65 -13.85 -9.87 -4.23
C GLU A 65 -13.73 -8.43 -3.74
N SER A 66 -13.50 -8.22 -2.45
CA SER A 66 -13.15 -6.92 -1.89
C SER A 66 -11.90 -7.04 -1.05
N ASN A 67 -11.07 -6.00 -1.09
CA ASN A 67 -9.84 -5.95 -0.29
C ASN A 67 -9.39 -4.50 -0.13
N ALA A 68 -8.36 -4.30 0.70
CA ALA A 68 -7.67 -3.03 0.85
C ALA A 68 -6.16 -3.24 0.83
N ALA A 69 -5.42 -2.16 0.66
CA ALA A 69 -3.95 -2.19 0.72
C ALA A 69 -3.42 -0.83 1.16
N THR A 70 -2.55 -0.85 2.16
CA THR A 70 -1.81 0.32 2.63
C THR A 70 -0.38 0.30 2.10
N SER A 71 0.04 1.41 1.53
CA SER A 71 1.43 1.62 1.15
C SER A 71 2.02 2.86 1.83
N LYS A 72 3.24 3.23 1.45
CA LYS A 72 3.89 4.42 2.01
C LYS A 72 3.17 5.73 1.67
N GLU A 73 2.60 5.85 0.46
CA GLU A 73 2.06 7.11 -0.06
C GLU A 73 0.59 7.05 -0.47
N HIS A 74 -0.03 5.90 -0.45
CA HIS A 74 -1.44 5.73 -0.76
C HIS A 74 -2.05 4.55 -0.03
N THR A 75 -3.38 4.62 0.15
CA THR A 75 -4.20 3.51 0.64
C THR A 75 -5.37 3.33 -0.32
N SER A 76 -5.73 2.09 -0.60
CA SER A 76 -6.82 1.75 -1.52
C SER A 76 -7.77 0.75 -0.91
N TYR A 77 -9.06 0.92 -1.21
CA TYR A 77 -10.14 -0.01 -0.93
C TYR A 77 -10.80 -0.34 -2.26
N TYR A 78 -10.91 -1.60 -2.61
CA TYR A 78 -11.37 -1.98 -3.95
C TYR A 78 -12.23 -3.23 -3.95
N ALA A 79 -13.02 -3.36 -5.00
CA ALA A 79 -13.81 -4.55 -5.27
C ALA A 79 -13.74 -4.92 -6.75
N ARG A 80 -13.86 -6.23 -7.02
CA ARG A 80 -14.07 -6.78 -8.34
C ARG A 80 -15.37 -7.58 -8.33
N VAL A 81 -16.32 -7.17 -9.15
CA VAL A 81 -17.69 -7.69 -9.16
C VAL A 81 -18.20 -7.90 -10.59
N LEU A 82 -19.34 -8.56 -10.74
CA LEU A 82 -20.08 -8.54 -12.00
C LEU A 82 -20.67 -7.15 -12.23
N ALA A 83 -20.80 -6.76 -13.49
CA ALA A 83 -21.23 -5.42 -13.88
C ALA A 83 -22.56 -4.96 -13.25
N PRO A 84 -23.61 -5.79 -13.13
CA PRO A 84 -24.86 -5.38 -12.49
C PRO A 84 -24.70 -4.97 -11.02
N ASP A 85 -23.67 -5.48 -10.34
CA ASP A 85 -23.46 -5.28 -8.91
C ASP A 85 -22.45 -4.15 -8.63
N GLY A 86 -21.91 -3.51 -9.70
CA GLY A 86 -20.89 -2.47 -9.57
C GLY A 86 -21.29 -1.30 -8.69
N MET A 87 -22.52 -0.79 -8.86
CA MET A 87 -22.99 0.35 -8.07
C MET A 87 -23.28 -0.02 -6.61
N GLN A 88 -23.66 -1.28 -6.34
CA GLN A 88 -23.78 -1.76 -4.96
C GLN A 88 -22.40 -1.87 -4.29
N ALA A 89 -21.41 -2.42 -5.00
CA ALA A 89 -20.04 -2.48 -4.47
C ALA A 89 -19.48 -1.09 -4.17
N LEU A 90 -19.73 -0.13 -5.07
CA LEU A 90 -19.31 1.27 -4.86
C LEU A 90 -19.96 1.89 -3.63
N ASP A 91 -21.27 1.65 -3.40
CA ASP A 91 -21.99 2.12 -2.22
C ASP A 91 -21.39 1.59 -0.91
N VAL A 92 -21.08 0.29 -0.86
CA VAL A 92 -20.48 -0.31 0.33
C VAL A 92 -19.08 0.27 0.57
N LEU A 93 -18.24 0.37 -0.46
CA LEU A 93 -16.91 0.98 -0.34
C LEU A 93 -17.00 2.44 0.11
N ALA A 94 -17.95 3.22 -0.44
CA ALA A 94 -18.14 4.61 -0.07
C ALA A 94 -18.58 4.74 1.41
N ASP A 95 -19.52 3.93 1.87
CA ASP A 95 -19.95 3.92 3.25
C ASP A 95 -18.81 3.56 4.21
N MET A 96 -18.02 2.52 3.89
CA MET A 96 -16.85 2.13 4.66
C MET A 96 -15.86 3.28 4.82
N VAL A 97 -15.46 3.94 3.72
CA VAL A 97 -14.39 4.93 3.76
C VAL A 97 -14.82 6.30 4.28
N THR A 98 -16.12 6.62 4.23
CA THR A 98 -16.63 7.93 4.64
C THR A 98 -17.28 7.96 6.02
N SER A 99 -17.81 6.81 6.48
CA SER A 99 -18.76 6.75 7.60
C SER A 99 -18.37 5.77 8.70
N SER A 100 -17.14 5.25 8.67
CA SER A 100 -16.65 4.30 9.68
C SER A 100 -16.65 4.90 11.08
N LEU A 101 -17.04 4.11 12.06
CA LEU A 101 -17.23 4.53 13.46
C LEU A 101 -15.96 4.42 14.31
N LEU A 102 -15.06 3.50 13.97
CA LEU A 102 -13.87 3.19 14.77
C LEU A 102 -14.24 2.98 16.25
N GLU A 103 -15.17 2.06 16.50
CA GLU A 103 -15.64 1.79 17.86
C GLU A 103 -14.49 1.32 18.76
N PRO A 104 -14.43 1.74 20.04
CA PRO A 104 -13.33 1.37 20.93
C PRO A 104 -13.11 -0.14 21.05
N THR A 105 -14.17 -0.94 21.00
CA THR A 105 -14.11 -2.40 21.06
C THR A 105 -13.43 -3.00 19.84
N ASP A 106 -13.71 -2.44 18.65
CA ASP A 106 -13.13 -2.88 17.39
C ASP A 106 -11.65 -2.50 17.33
N VAL A 107 -11.30 -1.31 17.80
CA VAL A 107 -9.91 -0.87 17.90
C VAL A 107 -9.08 -1.84 18.75
N GLU A 108 -9.59 -2.26 19.92
CA GLU A 108 -8.85 -3.20 20.77
C GLU A 108 -8.78 -4.61 20.16
N THR A 109 -9.82 -5.04 19.47
CA THR A 109 -9.82 -6.33 18.76
C THR A 109 -8.79 -6.32 17.62
N GLU A 110 -8.83 -5.30 16.76
CA GLU A 110 -7.91 -5.20 15.62
C GLU A 110 -6.47 -4.92 16.05
N ARG A 111 -6.24 -4.24 17.16
CA ARG A 111 -4.91 -4.12 17.75
C ARG A 111 -4.27 -5.50 17.98
N GLY A 112 -5.04 -6.45 18.52
CA GLY A 112 -4.58 -7.83 18.71
C GLY A 112 -4.27 -8.54 17.40
N VAL A 113 -5.07 -8.32 16.36
CA VAL A 113 -4.86 -8.88 15.02
C VAL A 113 -3.58 -8.32 14.40
N ILE A 114 -3.41 -6.99 14.39
CA ILE A 114 -2.23 -6.33 13.82
C ILE A 114 -0.95 -6.74 14.55
N VAL A 115 -0.98 -6.86 15.88
CA VAL A 115 0.17 -7.36 16.65
C VAL A 115 0.53 -8.80 16.25
N SER A 116 -0.47 -9.64 15.96
CA SER A 116 -0.22 -11.00 15.45
C SER A 116 0.39 -10.98 14.04
N GLU A 117 -0.10 -10.14 13.14
CA GLU A 117 0.46 -9.97 11.79
C GLU A 117 1.91 -9.46 11.83
N LEU A 118 2.20 -8.50 12.71
CA LEU A 118 3.58 -8.02 12.91
C LEU A 118 4.49 -9.13 13.45
N ALA A 119 3.98 -10.03 14.28
CA ALA A 119 4.75 -11.18 14.75
C ALA A 119 5.00 -12.18 13.62
N ASP A 120 4.00 -12.47 12.78
CA ASP A 120 4.14 -13.35 11.61
C ASP A 120 5.15 -12.76 10.62
N ALA A 121 5.08 -11.46 10.32
CA ALA A 121 6.06 -10.77 9.47
C ALA A 121 7.47 -10.77 10.08
N ALA A 122 7.56 -10.63 11.42
CA ALA A 122 8.84 -10.73 12.13
C ALA A 122 9.43 -12.15 12.09
N ASP A 123 8.65 -13.20 11.87
CA ASP A 123 9.12 -14.57 11.72
C ASP A 123 9.54 -14.90 10.28
N ASP A 124 9.13 -14.13 9.28
CA ASP A 124 9.56 -14.29 7.89
C ASP A 124 10.90 -13.57 7.62
N PRO A 125 11.99 -14.31 7.30
CA PRO A 125 13.28 -13.69 7.03
C PRO A 125 13.29 -12.75 5.81
N ALA A 126 12.41 -12.94 4.82
CA ALA A 126 12.32 -12.07 3.66
C ALA A 126 11.69 -10.73 4.02
N ASP A 127 10.64 -10.73 4.85
CA ASP A 127 10.00 -9.52 5.36
C ASP A 127 10.96 -8.72 6.25
N VAL A 128 11.68 -9.39 7.13
CA VAL A 128 12.72 -8.75 7.96
C VAL A 128 13.82 -8.11 7.12
N ALA A 129 14.25 -8.79 6.05
CA ALA A 129 15.27 -8.24 5.16
C ALA A 129 14.73 -7.05 4.35
N GLN A 130 13.44 -7.07 3.94
CA GLN A 130 12.78 -5.97 3.26
C GLN A 130 12.63 -4.74 4.17
N GLU A 131 12.28 -4.93 5.43
CA GLU A 131 12.23 -3.86 6.42
C GLU A 131 13.63 -3.27 6.70
N ALA A 132 14.65 -4.12 6.83
CA ALA A 132 16.04 -3.68 6.96
C ALA A 132 16.50 -2.89 5.74
N PHE A 133 16.11 -3.32 4.52
CA PHE A 133 16.36 -2.58 3.29
C PHE A 133 15.72 -1.19 3.32
N ALA A 134 14.44 -1.06 3.70
CA ALA A 134 13.75 0.22 3.75
C ALA A 134 14.44 1.20 4.72
N ARG A 135 14.83 0.74 5.90
CA ARG A 135 15.59 1.52 6.88
C ARG A 135 16.96 1.95 6.36
N ALA A 136 17.69 1.04 5.69
CA ALA A 136 18.98 1.35 5.12
C ALA A 136 18.87 2.37 3.97
N ALA A 137 17.88 2.21 3.09
CA ALA A 137 17.72 3.05 1.90
C ALA A 137 17.20 4.45 2.22
N PHE A 138 16.26 4.57 3.18
CA PHE A 138 15.54 5.83 3.42
C PHE A 138 15.82 6.44 4.80
N GLY A 139 16.48 5.72 5.70
CA GLY A 139 16.78 6.16 7.07
C GLY A 139 15.71 5.69 8.07
N GLU A 140 16.16 5.16 9.19
CA GLU A 140 15.30 4.52 10.21
C GLU A 140 14.22 5.46 10.76
N ASP A 141 14.55 6.71 11.02
CA ASP A 141 13.65 7.71 11.60
C ASP A 141 12.85 8.50 10.55
N THR A 142 12.97 8.16 9.27
CA THR A 142 12.26 8.87 8.20
C THR A 142 10.89 8.27 7.93
N PRO A 143 9.93 9.05 7.43
CA PRO A 143 8.61 8.53 7.05
C PRO A 143 8.65 7.39 6.02
N LEU A 144 9.66 7.35 5.14
CA LEU A 144 9.81 6.28 4.15
C LEU A 144 10.54 5.05 4.69
N GLY A 145 11.42 5.22 5.70
CA GLY A 145 12.15 4.12 6.32
C GLY A 145 11.34 3.36 7.37
N ARG A 146 10.37 4.01 8.02
CA ARG A 146 9.51 3.37 9.05
C ARG A 146 8.63 2.26 8.44
N PRO A 147 8.37 1.15 9.16
CA PRO A 147 7.44 0.11 8.74
C PRO A 147 6.04 0.65 8.43
N ILE A 148 5.34 0.08 7.45
CA ILE A 148 3.96 0.48 7.12
C ILE A 148 3.00 0.15 8.26
N GLY A 149 3.13 -1.05 8.81
CA GLY A 149 2.30 -1.52 9.94
C GLY A 149 2.67 -0.91 11.29
N GLY A 150 3.70 -0.06 11.35
CA GLY A 150 4.28 0.36 12.62
C GLY A 150 5.14 -0.73 13.25
N THR A 151 5.36 -0.62 14.55
CA THR A 151 6.02 -1.65 15.37
C THR A 151 5.07 -2.15 16.44
N ASN A 152 5.42 -3.26 17.10
CA ASN A 152 4.64 -3.78 18.23
C ASN A 152 4.43 -2.71 19.31
N GLU A 153 5.46 -1.92 19.60
CA GLU A 153 5.42 -0.83 20.57
C GLU A 153 4.49 0.29 20.12
N THR A 154 4.59 0.76 18.88
CA THR A 154 3.76 1.86 18.38
C THR A 154 2.30 1.45 18.24
N VAL A 155 2.00 0.27 17.70
CA VAL A 155 0.64 -0.25 17.56
C VAL A 155 -0.02 -0.50 18.92
N THR A 156 0.74 -0.99 19.91
CA THR A 156 0.23 -1.19 21.26
C THR A 156 -0.04 0.14 21.98
N ALA A 157 0.77 1.17 21.72
CA ALA A 157 0.70 2.45 22.42
C ALA A 157 -0.29 3.43 21.78
N VAL A 158 -0.57 3.35 20.46
CA VAL A 158 -1.41 4.32 19.75
C VAL A 158 -2.85 4.29 20.27
N PRO A 159 -3.38 5.42 20.80
CA PRO A 159 -4.76 5.45 21.28
C PRO A 159 -5.74 5.58 20.12
N ARG A 160 -6.97 5.11 20.32
CA ARG A 160 -8.08 5.22 19.34
C ARG A 160 -8.23 6.65 18.80
N ASP A 161 -8.11 7.66 19.67
CA ASP A 161 -8.30 9.05 19.26
C ASP A 161 -7.21 9.54 18.30
N ALA A 162 -5.98 9.05 18.42
CA ALA A 162 -4.91 9.35 17.47
C ALA A 162 -5.19 8.75 16.08
N VAL A 163 -5.69 7.52 16.01
CA VAL A 163 -6.14 6.88 14.77
C VAL A 163 -7.32 7.64 14.17
N TRP A 164 -8.28 8.07 15.02
CA TRP A 164 -9.42 8.89 14.60
C TRP A 164 -9.00 10.25 14.04
N GLU A 165 -8.06 10.93 14.69
CA GLU A 165 -7.51 12.20 14.20
C GLU A 165 -6.78 12.01 12.86
N HIS A 166 -6.02 10.92 12.71
CA HIS A 166 -5.39 10.58 11.44
C HIS A 166 -6.43 10.38 10.34
N TYR A 167 -7.47 9.59 10.60
CA TYR A 167 -8.60 9.38 9.67
C TYR A 167 -9.23 10.72 9.25
N LYS A 168 -9.66 11.54 10.19
CA LYS A 168 -10.33 12.83 9.91
C LYS A 168 -9.43 13.84 9.19
N ARG A 169 -8.13 13.79 9.39
CA ARG A 169 -7.17 14.69 8.73
C ARG A 169 -6.87 14.28 7.30
N THR A 170 -6.87 12.99 7.03
CA THR A 170 -6.28 12.42 5.81
C THR A 170 -7.30 11.88 4.84
N TYR A 171 -8.44 11.37 5.30
CA TYR A 171 -9.53 10.87 4.46
C TYR A 171 -10.52 12.00 4.18
N ALA A 172 -10.46 12.51 2.98
CA ALA A 172 -11.33 13.61 2.53
C ALA A 172 -11.49 13.55 1.01
N SER A 173 -12.50 14.26 0.48
CA SER A 173 -12.77 14.29 -0.96
C SER A 173 -11.59 14.81 -1.79
N ASP A 174 -10.76 15.68 -1.24
CA ASP A 174 -9.59 16.24 -1.92
C ASP A 174 -8.41 15.26 -2.04
N THR A 175 -8.35 14.22 -1.20
CA THR A 175 -7.36 13.14 -1.28
C THR A 175 -7.84 11.93 -2.06
N LEU A 176 -9.16 11.85 -2.37
CA LEU A 176 -9.80 10.71 -2.97
C LEU A 176 -9.70 10.72 -4.50
N VAL A 177 -9.34 9.56 -5.04
CA VAL A 177 -9.52 9.21 -6.46
C VAL A 177 -10.38 7.94 -6.52
N VAL A 178 -11.50 8.00 -7.20
CA VAL A 178 -12.29 6.82 -7.53
C VAL A 178 -11.89 6.37 -8.93
N ALA A 179 -11.49 5.11 -9.07
CA ALA A 179 -11.13 4.51 -10.34
C ALA A 179 -12.03 3.30 -10.61
N ALA A 180 -12.62 3.23 -11.81
CA ALA A 180 -13.42 2.10 -12.21
C ALA A 180 -13.08 1.66 -13.64
N ALA A 181 -12.94 0.36 -13.86
CA ALA A 181 -12.62 -0.20 -15.16
C ALA A 181 -13.45 -1.46 -15.45
N GLY A 182 -13.80 -1.69 -16.72
CA GLY A 182 -14.58 -2.83 -17.15
C GLY A 182 -15.92 -2.44 -17.76
N ALA A 183 -16.97 -3.14 -17.42
CA ALA A 183 -18.33 -2.81 -17.87
C ALA A 183 -18.93 -1.74 -16.94
N VAL A 184 -18.49 -0.51 -17.10
CA VAL A 184 -18.90 0.64 -16.30
C VAL A 184 -19.34 1.80 -17.19
N ASP A 185 -20.29 2.59 -16.70
CA ASP A 185 -20.68 3.87 -17.28
C ASP A 185 -20.10 5.00 -16.45
N HIS A 186 -19.48 5.99 -17.11
CA HIS A 186 -18.82 7.11 -16.43
C HIS A 186 -19.79 7.98 -15.64
N ASP A 187 -20.91 8.30 -16.25
CA ASP A 187 -21.86 9.22 -15.66
C ASP A 187 -22.55 8.58 -14.45
N GLU A 188 -22.91 7.29 -14.54
CA GLU A 188 -23.45 6.53 -13.40
C GLU A 188 -22.46 6.48 -12.21
N VAL A 189 -21.17 6.20 -12.48
CA VAL A 189 -20.15 6.20 -11.44
C VAL A 189 -20.01 7.59 -10.81
N CYS A 190 -19.97 8.65 -11.61
CA CYS A 190 -19.87 10.02 -11.11
C CYS A 190 -21.08 10.42 -10.25
N GLU A 191 -22.30 10.15 -10.74
CA GLU A 191 -23.54 10.44 -10.01
C GLU A 191 -23.58 9.70 -8.66
N ARG A 192 -23.20 8.43 -8.66
CA ARG A 192 -23.15 7.62 -7.45
C ARG A 192 -22.13 8.15 -6.44
N VAL A 193 -20.89 8.40 -6.86
CA VAL A 193 -19.83 8.97 -5.99
C VAL A 193 -20.26 10.29 -5.38
N LEU A 194 -20.83 11.19 -6.17
CA LEU A 194 -21.28 12.49 -5.67
C LEU A 194 -22.42 12.34 -4.65
N ALA A 195 -23.36 11.43 -4.90
CA ALA A 195 -24.47 11.15 -3.98
C ALA A 195 -23.95 10.60 -2.64
N ASP A 196 -23.04 9.63 -2.67
CA ASP A 196 -22.49 8.98 -1.47
C ASP A 196 -21.66 9.95 -0.64
N LEU A 197 -20.78 10.76 -1.28
CA LEU A 197 -19.99 11.78 -0.60
C LEU A 197 -20.88 12.86 0.04
N ALA A 198 -21.90 13.31 -0.69
CA ALA A 198 -22.85 14.29 -0.17
C ALA A 198 -23.65 13.75 1.03
N ALA A 199 -24.09 12.50 0.98
CA ALA A 199 -24.80 11.83 2.09
C ALA A 199 -23.92 11.72 3.34
N ALA A 200 -22.61 11.49 3.16
CA ALA A 200 -21.63 11.44 4.24
C ALA A 200 -21.17 12.85 4.72
N GLY A 201 -21.67 13.93 4.10
CA GLY A 201 -21.30 15.28 4.44
C GLY A 201 -19.88 15.71 3.98
N TRP A 202 -19.31 14.98 3.01
CA TRP A 202 -18.04 15.34 2.40
C TRP A 202 -18.24 16.45 1.34
N ASP A 203 -17.20 17.27 1.12
CA ASP A 203 -17.24 18.29 0.08
C ASP A 203 -17.26 17.66 -1.32
N ALA A 204 -18.43 17.64 -1.94
CA ALA A 204 -18.66 17.20 -3.30
C ALA A 204 -18.82 18.38 -4.28
N SER A 205 -18.38 19.58 -3.90
CA SER A 205 -18.47 20.77 -4.74
C SER A 205 -17.68 20.59 -6.04
N PRO A 206 -18.25 20.96 -7.20
CA PRO A 206 -17.54 20.89 -8.47
C PRO A 206 -16.35 21.88 -8.56
N ASP A 207 -16.35 22.90 -7.72
CA ASP A 207 -15.29 23.91 -7.65
C ASP A 207 -14.17 23.53 -6.66
N ALA A 208 -14.34 22.45 -5.88
CA ALA A 208 -13.34 21.98 -4.95
C ALA A 208 -12.12 21.43 -5.70
N ALA A 209 -10.94 21.95 -5.37
CA ALA A 209 -9.68 21.46 -5.95
C ALA A 209 -9.22 20.18 -5.25
N PRO A 210 -8.59 19.23 -5.98
CA PRO A 210 -7.86 18.14 -5.36
C PRO A 210 -6.71 18.71 -4.51
N ARG A 211 -6.36 17.98 -3.43
CA ARG A 211 -5.17 18.31 -2.63
C ARG A 211 -3.94 18.34 -3.53
N GLU A 212 -3.07 19.32 -3.30
CA GLU A 212 -1.79 19.37 -4.02
C GLU A 212 -1.03 18.08 -3.81
N ARG A 213 -0.45 17.58 -4.91
CA ARG A 213 0.36 16.38 -4.85
C ARG A 213 1.67 16.71 -4.14
N ARG A 214 2.16 15.75 -3.38
CA ARG A 214 3.48 15.81 -2.76
C ARG A 214 4.57 15.99 -3.83
N PHE A 215 5.42 16.99 -3.66
CA PHE A 215 6.49 17.32 -4.62
C PHE A 215 7.87 17.47 -3.97
N GLU A 216 7.94 17.45 -2.65
CA GLU A 216 9.19 17.66 -1.95
C GLU A 216 10.15 16.54 -2.29
N ILE A 217 11.32 16.93 -2.83
CA ILE A 217 12.44 16.01 -3.00
C ILE A 217 13.03 15.82 -1.61
N GLU A 218 12.80 14.63 -1.05
CA GLU A 218 13.50 14.24 0.15
C GLU A 218 14.95 13.89 -0.22
N PRO A 219 15.94 14.46 0.47
CA PRO A 219 17.29 13.99 0.29
C PRO A 219 17.31 12.50 0.63
N PHE A 220 17.82 11.70 -0.30
CA PHE A 220 18.21 10.34 0.02
C PHE A 220 19.17 10.45 1.21
N ALA A 221 18.89 9.73 2.29
CA ALA A 221 19.80 9.71 3.42
C ALA A 221 21.16 9.30 2.87
N PRO A 222 22.22 10.12 3.03
CA PRO A 222 23.53 9.72 2.57
C PRO A 222 23.82 8.40 3.27
N LEU A 223 23.91 7.34 2.47
CA LEU A 223 24.37 6.06 2.96
C LEU A 223 25.83 6.27 3.39
N ASP A 224 26.04 6.64 4.63
CA ASP A 224 27.27 6.24 5.30
C ASP A 224 27.24 4.72 5.30
N VAL A 225 27.95 4.11 4.36
CA VAL A 225 28.08 2.67 4.10
C VAL A 225 27.48 1.81 5.23
N HIS A 226 26.28 1.30 5.04
CA HIS A 226 25.61 0.55 6.10
C HIS A 226 25.33 -0.86 5.64
N ASP A 227 26.25 -1.72 6.00
CA ASP A 227 25.95 -3.14 6.03
C ASP A 227 25.06 -3.39 7.24
N ILE A 228 23.75 -3.51 7.00
CA ILE A 228 22.81 -3.97 8.04
C ILE A 228 22.76 -5.49 7.96
N THR A 229 23.20 -6.15 9.02
CA THR A 229 23.08 -7.60 9.17
C THR A 229 22.12 -7.89 10.30
N VAL A 230 21.06 -8.65 10.01
CA VAL A 230 20.12 -9.19 11.00
C VAL A 230 20.41 -10.69 11.15
N PRO A 231 21.16 -11.11 12.19
CA PRO A 231 21.52 -12.51 12.34
C PRO A 231 20.29 -13.33 12.80
N ARG A 232 20.01 -14.41 12.06
CA ARG A 232 18.94 -15.37 12.37
C ARG A 232 19.37 -16.77 11.96
N GLU A 233 18.82 -17.76 12.65
CA GLU A 233 18.86 -19.15 12.17
C GLU A 233 17.79 -19.31 11.09
N SER A 234 18.21 -19.55 9.85
CA SER A 234 17.33 -19.62 8.68
C SER A 234 17.95 -20.55 7.64
N GLU A 235 17.12 -21.21 6.85
CA GLU A 235 17.58 -22.06 5.73
C GLU A 235 18.13 -21.23 4.57
N GLN A 236 17.74 -19.94 4.47
CA GLN A 236 18.19 -19.03 3.43
C GLN A 236 18.67 -17.71 4.03
N SER A 237 19.67 -17.12 3.40
CA SER A 237 20.08 -15.75 3.61
C SER A 237 19.46 -14.86 2.54
N HIS A 238 18.90 -13.72 2.96
CA HIS A 238 18.25 -12.73 2.10
C HIS A 238 19.16 -11.52 1.96
N LEU A 239 19.62 -11.27 0.73
CA LEU A 239 20.56 -10.20 0.42
C LEU A 239 19.85 -9.08 -0.34
N TYR A 240 20.02 -7.84 0.12
CA TYR A 240 19.65 -6.63 -0.60
C TYR A 240 20.88 -5.78 -0.85
N LEU A 241 21.17 -5.52 -2.12
CA LEU A 241 22.18 -4.56 -2.53
C LEU A 241 21.45 -3.35 -3.14
N THR A 242 21.60 -2.17 -2.53
CA THR A 242 20.79 -1.01 -2.92
C THR A 242 21.63 0.24 -3.14
N CYS A 243 21.13 1.11 -3.99
CA CYS A 243 21.62 2.46 -4.16
C CYS A 243 20.46 3.44 -4.38
N GLN A 244 20.77 4.74 -4.42
CA GLN A 244 19.79 5.75 -4.73
C GLN A 244 19.16 5.48 -6.10
N GLY A 245 17.83 5.41 -6.12
CA GLY A 245 16.98 5.35 -7.30
C GLY A 245 16.52 6.74 -7.73
N ILE A 246 15.36 6.79 -8.38
CA ILE A 246 14.75 8.02 -8.91
C ILE A 246 13.33 8.17 -8.39
N ALA A 247 12.85 9.42 -8.30
CA ALA A 247 11.48 9.71 -7.92
C ALA A 247 10.50 9.31 -9.03
N VAL A 248 9.25 9.04 -8.65
CA VAL A 248 8.19 8.55 -9.57
C VAL A 248 7.92 9.47 -10.77
N ARG A 249 8.26 10.76 -10.66
CA ARG A 249 8.06 11.76 -11.73
C ARG A 249 9.30 12.06 -12.56
N ASP A 250 10.44 11.45 -12.22
CA ASP A 250 11.65 11.61 -13.02
C ASP A 250 11.41 11.00 -14.41
N GLU A 251 11.72 11.75 -15.47
CA GLU A 251 11.54 11.27 -16.84
C GLU A 251 12.42 10.06 -17.16
N ARG A 252 13.52 9.89 -16.42
CA ARG A 252 14.41 8.73 -16.54
C ARG A 252 13.80 7.43 -16.02
N ARG A 253 12.62 7.45 -15.39
CA ARG A 253 11.92 6.23 -14.90
C ARG A 253 11.77 5.15 -15.96
N TRP A 254 11.55 5.53 -17.20
CA TRP A 254 11.45 4.57 -18.30
C TRP A 254 12.77 3.87 -18.60
N ALA A 255 13.88 4.60 -18.53
CA ALA A 255 15.22 4.03 -18.65
C ALA A 255 15.56 3.15 -17.42
N MET A 256 15.12 3.53 -16.23
CA MET A 256 15.26 2.73 -15.00
C MET A 256 14.47 1.41 -15.14
N SER A 257 13.24 1.44 -15.60
CA SER A 257 12.43 0.23 -15.84
C SER A 257 13.10 -0.73 -16.85
N VAL A 258 13.70 -0.20 -17.90
CA VAL A 258 14.49 -1.01 -18.86
C VAL A 258 15.72 -1.61 -18.19
N LEU A 259 16.48 -0.81 -17.40
CA LEU A 259 17.65 -1.28 -16.65
C LEU A 259 17.28 -2.42 -15.70
N THR A 260 16.22 -2.22 -14.90
CA THR A 260 15.67 -3.21 -13.96
C THR A 260 15.32 -4.51 -14.68
N THR A 261 14.66 -4.41 -15.84
CA THR A 261 14.32 -5.58 -16.67
C THR A 261 15.57 -6.31 -17.19
N ILE A 262 16.56 -5.59 -17.68
CA ILE A 262 17.82 -6.19 -18.19
C ILE A 262 18.56 -6.91 -17.07
N LEU A 263 18.60 -6.31 -15.88
CA LEU A 263 19.38 -6.86 -14.76
C LEU A 263 18.65 -8.03 -14.07
N GLY A 264 17.36 -7.93 -13.80
CA GLY A 264 16.67 -8.92 -12.99
C GLY A 264 15.18 -9.12 -13.30
N GLY A 265 14.68 -8.69 -14.46
CA GLY A 265 13.26 -8.72 -14.76
C GLY A 265 12.70 -10.06 -15.26
N GLY A 266 13.50 -11.10 -15.41
CA GLY A 266 13.02 -12.39 -15.88
C GLY A 266 14.15 -13.41 -16.10
N MET A 267 13.80 -14.60 -16.62
CA MET A 267 14.75 -15.72 -16.78
C MET A 267 15.92 -15.43 -17.72
N SER A 268 15.78 -14.51 -18.66
CA SER A 268 16.87 -14.09 -19.56
C SER A 268 17.70 -12.92 -19.02
N SER A 269 17.36 -12.41 -17.84
CA SER A 269 18.06 -11.31 -17.20
C SER A 269 19.47 -11.70 -16.75
N ARG A 270 20.33 -10.71 -16.54
CA ARG A 270 21.74 -10.95 -16.18
C ARG A 270 21.87 -11.66 -14.83
N LEU A 271 21.14 -11.22 -13.82
CA LEU A 271 21.18 -11.85 -12.49
C LEU A 271 20.72 -13.31 -12.56
N PHE A 272 19.58 -13.55 -13.22
CA PHE A 272 19.05 -14.91 -13.33
C PHE A 272 20.05 -15.84 -14.03
N GLN A 273 20.66 -15.39 -15.13
CA GLN A 273 21.62 -16.18 -15.89
C GLN A 273 22.95 -16.40 -15.15
N GLU A 274 23.48 -15.35 -14.50
CA GLU A 274 24.80 -15.47 -13.86
C GLU A 274 24.73 -16.13 -12.48
N VAL A 275 23.74 -15.79 -11.66
CA VAL A 275 23.65 -16.25 -10.28
C VAL A 275 22.93 -17.60 -10.19
N ARG A 276 21.78 -17.74 -10.88
CA ARG A 276 20.96 -18.95 -10.78
C ARG A 276 21.36 -20.01 -11.81
N GLU A 277 21.32 -19.70 -13.12
CA GLU A 277 21.48 -20.71 -14.16
C GLU A 277 22.92 -21.26 -14.27
N LYS A 278 23.90 -20.37 -14.25
CA LYS A 278 25.31 -20.76 -14.43
C LYS A 278 25.98 -21.25 -13.15
N ARG A 279 25.62 -20.68 -12.01
CA ARG A 279 26.32 -20.94 -10.75
C ARG A 279 25.46 -21.70 -9.73
N GLY A 280 24.13 -21.66 -9.85
CA GLY A 280 23.21 -22.34 -8.92
C GLY A 280 23.23 -21.77 -7.49
N LEU A 281 23.66 -20.52 -7.31
CA LEU A 281 23.88 -19.92 -5.99
C LEU A 281 22.60 -19.42 -5.32
N ALA A 282 21.60 -19.01 -6.11
CA ALA A 282 20.34 -18.49 -5.58
C ALA A 282 19.15 -19.03 -6.38
N TYR A 283 18.08 -19.42 -5.69
CA TYR A 283 16.84 -19.82 -6.36
C TYR A 283 16.03 -18.61 -6.82
N THR A 284 15.99 -17.58 -6.01
CA THR A 284 15.29 -16.33 -6.30
C THR A 284 16.28 -15.18 -6.38
N THR A 285 16.29 -14.49 -7.52
CA THR A 285 17.07 -13.28 -7.71
C THR A 285 16.35 -12.34 -8.68
N TYR A 286 16.33 -11.06 -8.37
CA TYR A 286 15.70 -10.03 -9.20
C TYR A 286 16.31 -8.65 -8.96
N ALA A 287 16.07 -7.73 -9.90
CA ALA A 287 16.30 -6.32 -9.71
C ALA A 287 14.96 -5.60 -9.53
N PHE A 288 14.94 -4.54 -8.77
CA PHE A 288 13.74 -3.74 -8.51
C PHE A 288 14.08 -2.25 -8.42
N ASP A 289 13.08 -1.45 -8.69
CA ASP A 289 13.08 -0.02 -8.38
C ASP A 289 11.85 0.33 -7.55
N THR A 290 12.07 1.07 -6.48
CA THR A 290 11.02 1.61 -5.64
C THR A 290 11.05 3.12 -5.77
N SER A 291 9.97 3.70 -6.33
CA SER A 291 9.88 5.13 -6.60
C SER A 291 8.74 5.75 -5.81
N TYR A 292 9.07 6.78 -5.04
CA TYR A 292 8.14 7.61 -4.29
C TYR A 292 8.06 9.02 -4.89
N ALA A 293 7.18 9.88 -4.36
CA ALA A 293 6.96 11.22 -4.88
C ALA A 293 8.25 12.07 -4.90
N GLY A 294 9.10 11.95 -3.89
CA GLY A 294 10.32 12.75 -3.74
C GLY A 294 11.61 11.95 -3.59
N ALA A 295 11.55 10.61 -3.60
CA ALA A 295 12.70 9.74 -3.40
C ALA A 295 12.56 8.45 -4.19
N GLY A 296 13.62 7.66 -4.26
CA GLY A 296 13.58 6.32 -4.83
C GLY A 296 14.81 5.51 -4.46
N ALA A 297 14.68 4.18 -4.52
CA ALA A 297 15.78 3.24 -4.36
C ALA A 297 15.79 2.28 -5.56
N PHE A 298 16.99 1.95 -6.03
CA PHE A 298 17.21 0.86 -6.97
C PHE A 298 17.94 -0.25 -6.24
N GLY A 299 17.54 -1.49 -6.43
CA GLY A 299 18.14 -2.59 -5.70
C GLY A 299 18.17 -3.90 -6.48
N LEU A 300 19.03 -4.78 -5.98
CA LEU A 300 19.17 -6.18 -6.37
C LEU A 300 18.82 -7.04 -5.14
N TYR A 301 18.15 -8.14 -5.38
CA TYR A 301 17.83 -9.12 -4.34
C TYR A 301 18.33 -10.50 -4.74
N ALA A 302 18.80 -11.25 -3.77
CA ALA A 302 19.05 -12.69 -3.89
C ALA A 302 18.70 -13.42 -2.60
N GLY A 303 18.01 -14.56 -2.74
CA GLY A 303 17.80 -15.54 -1.68
C GLY A 303 18.69 -16.76 -1.93
N CYS A 304 19.68 -16.99 -1.07
CA CYS A 304 20.69 -18.05 -1.23
C CYS A 304 20.89 -18.87 0.04
N ALA A 305 21.61 -20.00 -0.07
CA ALA A 305 22.05 -20.72 1.11
C ALA A 305 23.05 -19.87 1.93
N PRO A 306 23.07 -19.97 3.27
CA PRO A 306 23.97 -19.18 4.10
C PRO A 306 25.45 -19.33 3.77
N GLY A 307 25.87 -20.47 3.22
CA GLY A 307 27.23 -20.73 2.80
C GLY A 307 27.64 -20.07 1.48
N ASP A 308 26.68 -19.59 0.69
CA ASP A 308 26.91 -19.05 -0.65
C ASP A 308 26.88 -17.51 -0.68
N VAL A 309 26.67 -16.85 0.46
CA VAL A 309 26.53 -15.39 0.58
C VAL A 309 27.70 -14.63 -0.04
N ASP A 310 28.93 -15.09 0.16
CA ASP A 310 30.14 -14.44 -0.34
C ASP A 310 30.33 -14.61 -1.86
N GLU A 311 29.67 -15.58 -2.47
CA GLU A 311 29.77 -15.87 -3.90
C GLU A 311 28.66 -15.24 -4.74
N VAL A 312 27.53 -14.91 -4.10
CA VAL A 312 26.38 -14.26 -4.73
C VAL A 312 26.66 -12.79 -5.00
#